data_998b18c0a2e9c4f2423f4cc17af09b79
#
_entry.id   998b18c0a2e9c4f2423f4cc17af09b79
#
_cell.length_a   1.000
_cell.length_b   1.000
_cell.length_c   1.000
_cell.angle_alpha   90.00
_cell.angle_beta   90.00
_cell.angle_gamma   90.00
#
_symmetry.space_group_name_H-M   'P 1'
#
loop_
_entity.id
_entity.type
_entity.pdbx_description
1 polymer ?
#
loop_
_entity_poly.entity_id
_entity_poly.type
_entity_poly.pdbx_seq_one_letter_code
_entity_poly.pdbx_strand_id
1 'polypeptide(L)'
;VIIRNAPDVKVEGLGYADLFQNFSTGLYMQDLTLQNDLDYYKAGTGRAPVLQDLGTQTIMKNVNMRSYQDTYYSKSGDYYFEGGLIQGTVDYICGNGNAYFNGVTLLNKSRSATETSGDCTITAANTSTDKNGYVFNGCTIETESKTFNLGRSWGTAKTTYLNTTIKSGKLIDTRWTVKGMNSAPVSYKEYNTVDLSGNGMNTPASNVIEFTHSTGNNKMETILTEEEAKEYALDKFFTDWNPAEVAAQAEVDATNFDAEATY
;
A
#
# COMPACT_ATOMS: atom_id res chain seq x y z
N VAL A 1 2.22 -8.43 19.81
CA VAL A 1 1.67 -7.24 20.51
C VAL A 1 0.63 -6.57 19.63
N ILE A 2 -0.46 -6.05 20.22
CA ILE A 2 -1.48 -5.24 19.52
C ILE A 2 -1.53 -3.86 20.17
N ILE A 3 -1.31 -2.82 19.35
CA ILE A 3 -1.48 -1.43 19.73
C ILE A 3 -2.72 -0.92 19.01
N ARG A 4 -3.70 -0.41 19.75
CA ARG A 4 -4.99 -0.03 19.18
C ARG A 4 -5.52 1.29 19.73
N ASN A 5 -6.25 2.00 18.88
CA ASN A 5 -7.07 3.15 19.21
C ASN A 5 -8.52 2.88 18.81
N ALA A 6 -9.47 3.34 19.57
CA ALA A 6 -10.90 3.20 19.31
C ALA A 6 -11.60 4.56 19.40
N PRO A 7 -11.45 5.44 18.39
CA PRO A 7 -12.14 6.71 18.37
C PRO A 7 -13.66 6.50 18.23
N ASP A 8 -14.44 7.24 19.00
CA ASP A 8 -15.90 7.12 19.02
C ASP A 8 -16.57 7.79 17.82
N VAL A 9 -15.89 8.72 17.19
CA VAL A 9 -16.48 9.57 16.16
C VAL A 9 -15.53 9.74 14.97
N LYS A 10 -16.12 9.94 13.81
CA LYS A 10 -15.41 10.42 12.63
C LYS A 10 -14.84 11.81 12.90
N VAL A 11 -13.54 11.96 12.67
CA VAL A 11 -12.88 13.27 12.67
C VAL A 11 -12.46 13.66 11.27
N GLU A 12 -12.46 14.94 10.97
CA GLU A 12 -12.02 15.45 9.69
C GLU A 12 -10.51 15.67 9.67
N GLY A 13 -9.89 15.31 8.55
CA GLY A 13 -8.45 15.40 8.35
C GLY A 13 -7.68 14.16 8.81
N LEU A 14 -6.53 13.94 8.17
CA LEU A 14 -5.68 12.79 8.47
C LEU A 14 -5.10 12.85 9.88
N GLY A 15 -4.71 14.03 10.35
CA GLY A 15 -3.95 14.23 11.58
C GLY A 15 -4.71 14.11 12.89
N TYR A 16 -5.99 13.74 12.87
CA TYR A 16 -6.80 13.67 14.08
C TYR A 16 -7.41 12.30 14.36
N ALA A 17 -7.31 11.38 13.42
CA ALA A 17 -7.92 10.05 13.49
C ALA A 17 -6.90 8.92 13.50
N ASP A 18 -5.64 9.23 13.44
CA ASP A 18 -4.56 8.25 13.39
C ASP A 18 -4.27 7.62 14.75
N LEU A 19 -3.76 6.39 14.70
CA LEU A 19 -3.24 5.71 15.87
C LEU A 19 -1.82 6.19 16.20
N PHE A 20 -1.00 6.41 15.17
CA PHE A 20 0.42 6.70 15.35
C PHE A 20 0.93 7.65 14.27
N GLN A 21 1.74 8.63 14.68
CA GLN A 21 2.49 9.52 13.78
C GLN A 21 3.99 9.31 13.97
N ASN A 22 4.70 9.00 12.90
CA ASN A 22 6.14 8.88 12.90
C ASN A 22 6.79 10.12 12.31
N PHE A 23 7.67 10.76 13.07
CA PHE A 23 8.50 11.89 12.62
C PHE A 23 10.00 11.54 12.59
N SER A 24 10.34 10.32 12.96
CA SER A 24 11.75 9.91 13.11
C SER A 24 12.39 9.51 11.80
N THR A 25 13.71 9.47 11.81
CA THR A 25 14.49 8.74 10.81
C THR A 25 14.91 7.40 11.41
N GLY A 26 14.70 6.31 10.66
CA GLY A 26 15.15 4.97 11.09
C GLY A 26 14.18 4.25 12.04
N LEU A 27 12.86 4.49 11.93
CA LEU A 27 11.88 3.71 12.69
C LEU A 27 11.91 2.24 12.20
N TYR A 28 12.06 1.32 13.15
CA TYR A 28 11.92 -0.11 12.92
C TYR A 28 10.82 -0.71 13.80
N MET A 29 9.88 -1.43 13.19
CA MET A 29 8.85 -2.19 13.90
C MET A 29 8.78 -3.61 13.35
N GLN A 30 8.62 -4.59 14.25
CA GLN A 30 8.53 -5.99 13.89
C GLN A 30 7.51 -6.76 14.73
N ASP A 31 6.83 -7.75 14.11
CA ASP A 31 5.98 -8.74 14.75
C ASP A 31 4.88 -8.15 15.65
N LEU A 32 4.19 -7.13 15.15
CA LEU A 32 3.12 -6.48 15.89
C LEU A 32 1.92 -6.12 15.00
N THR A 33 0.82 -5.79 15.65
CA THR A 33 -0.39 -5.28 15.00
C THR A 33 -0.69 -3.87 15.49
N LEU A 34 -0.86 -2.97 14.53
CA LEU A 34 -1.38 -1.62 14.72
C LEU A 34 -2.81 -1.59 14.21
N GLN A 35 -3.77 -1.14 15.03
CA GLN A 35 -5.18 -1.21 14.68
C GLN A 35 -5.93 0.07 15.07
N ASN A 36 -6.59 0.68 14.11
CA ASN A 36 -7.55 1.75 14.34
C ASN A 36 -8.96 1.15 14.32
N ASP A 37 -9.63 1.19 15.48
CA ASP A 37 -10.94 0.58 15.71
C ASP A 37 -12.10 1.54 15.50
N LEU A 38 -11.92 2.62 14.74
CA LEU A 38 -13.07 3.45 14.34
C LEU A 38 -14.16 2.53 13.78
N ASP A 39 -15.36 2.60 14.32
CA ASP A 39 -16.52 1.94 13.73
C ASP A 39 -16.89 2.63 12.42
N TYR A 40 -16.18 2.26 11.38
CA TYR A 40 -16.26 2.86 10.04
C TYR A 40 -17.68 2.86 9.49
N TYR A 41 -18.40 1.77 9.71
CA TYR A 41 -19.76 1.62 9.18
C TYR A 41 -20.77 2.49 9.94
N LYS A 42 -20.64 2.59 11.24
CA LYS A 42 -21.46 3.47 12.09
C LYS A 42 -21.11 4.95 11.88
N ALA A 43 -19.85 5.27 11.72
CA ALA A 43 -19.40 6.64 11.46
C ALA A 43 -19.78 7.18 10.07
N GLY A 44 -20.33 6.31 9.20
CA GLY A 44 -20.78 6.71 7.86
C GLY A 44 -19.65 7.00 6.90
N THR A 45 -18.60 6.19 6.94
CA THR A 45 -17.34 6.35 6.23
C THR A 45 -16.46 7.50 6.77
N GLY A 46 -15.18 7.39 6.58
CA GLY A 46 -14.22 8.43 7.02
C GLY A 46 -12.81 7.90 7.06
N ARG A 47 -11.88 8.81 7.18
CA ARG A 47 -10.47 8.48 7.32
C ARG A 47 -10.21 7.87 8.68
N ALA A 48 -9.47 6.80 8.70
CA ALA A 48 -9.08 6.07 9.91
C ALA A 48 -7.63 5.58 9.80
N PRO A 49 -6.64 6.47 9.70
CA PRO A 49 -5.26 6.07 9.55
C PRO A 49 -4.79 5.24 10.75
N VAL A 50 -3.97 4.26 10.47
CA VAL A 50 -3.18 3.56 11.48
C VAL A 50 -1.87 4.29 11.67
N LEU A 51 -1.17 4.54 10.57
CA LEU A 51 0.12 5.21 10.59
C LEU A 51 0.15 6.36 9.58
N GLN A 52 0.48 7.54 10.07
CA GLN A 52 1.00 8.63 9.27
C GLN A 52 2.52 8.65 9.36
N ASP A 53 3.18 8.23 8.30
CA ASP A 53 4.63 8.17 8.25
C ASP A 53 5.19 9.48 7.67
N LEU A 54 5.51 10.40 8.56
CA LEU A 54 6.01 11.74 8.27
C LEU A 54 7.55 11.80 8.35
N GLY A 55 8.16 10.69 8.77
CA GLY A 55 9.60 10.49 8.84
C GLY A 55 10.21 9.94 7.57
N THR A 56 11.32 9.23 7.71
CA THR A 56 12.00 8.53 6.61
C THR A 56 12.78 7.32 7.12
N GLN A 57 13.17 6.43 6.19
CA GLN A 57 13.89 5.18 6.47
C GLN A 57 13.13 4.29 7.49
N THR A 58 11.82 4.20 7.30
CA THR A 58 10.96 3.34 8.13
C THR A 58 10.98 1.90 7.60
N ILE A 59 11.17 0.94 8.51
CA ILE A 59 11.08 -0.49 8.22
C ILE A 59 9.96 -1.12 9.04
N MET A 60 9.04 -1.80 8.35
CA MET A 60 7.94 -2.56 8.92
C MET A 60 8.09 -4.03 8.53
N LYS A 61 8.56 -4.88 9.46
CA LYS A 61 8.75 -6.31 9.25
C LYS A 61 7.67 -7.10 9.95
N ASN A 62 6.88 -7.85 9.18
CA ASN A 62 5.75 -8.63 9.70
C ASN A 62 4.79 -7.80 10.58
N VAL A 63 4.52 -6.55 10.17
CA VAL A 63 3.59 -5.65 10.86
C VAL A 63 2.23 -5.71 10.20
N ASN A 64 1.17 -5.88 11.01
CA ASN A 64 -0.19 -5.83 10.53
C ASN A 64 -0.79 -4.46 10.82
N MET A 65 -1.23 -3.74 9.78
CA MET A 65 -1.98 -2.50 9.88
C MET A 65 -3.44 -2.76 9.54
N ARG A 66 -4.34 -2.59 10.52
CA ARG A 66 -5.75 -2.91 10.39
C ARG A 66 -6.62 -1.68 10.55
N SER A 67 -7.27 -1.27 9.48
CA SER A 67 -8.24 -0.19 9.47
C SER A 67 -9.12 -0.24 8.20
N TYR A 68 -9.59 0.91 7.76
CA TYR A 68 -10.53 1.09 6.66
C TYR A 68 -10.00 2.10 5.62
N GLN A 69 -10.42 3.36 5.64
CA GLN A 69 -9.96 4.36 4.68
C GLN A 69 -8.64 4.98 5.14
N ASP A 70 -7.69 5.19 4.21
CA ASP A 70 -6.40 5.85 4.43
C ASP A 70 -5.54 5.17 5.51
N THR A 71 -5.53 3.84 5.61
CA THR A 71 -4.88 3.06 6.69
C THR A 71 -3.40 3.43 6.88
N TYR A 72 -2.66 3.53 5.78
CA TYR A 72 -1.25 3.94 5.77
C TYR A 72 -1.06 5.18 4.90
N TYR A 73 -0.58 6.25 5.50
CA TYR A 73 -0.20 7.47 4.82
C TYR A 73 1.31 7.68 4.85
N SER A 74 1.94 7.73 3.67
CA SER A 74 3.36 8.03 3.50
C SER A 74 3.55 9.49 3.07
N LYS A 75 4.36 10.29 3.78
CA LYS A 75 4.54 11.68 3.38
C LYS A 75 5.55 11.84 2.24
N SER A 76 6.83 11.78 2.53
CA SER A 76 7.85 12.06 1.50
C SER A 76 9.16 11.30 1.71
N GLY A 77 9.20 10.40 2.69
CA GLY A 77 10.35 9.59 3.02
C GLY A 77 10.51 8.35 2.16
N ASP A 78 11.46 7.53 2.56
CA ASP A 78 11.73 6.20 2.03
C ASP A 78 11.25 5.15 3.04
N TYR A 79 10.47 4.16 2.57
CA TYR A 79 9.76 3.23 3.44
C TYR A 79 9.86 1.81 2.88
N TYR A 80 10.11 0.84 3.76
CA TYR A 80 10.22 -0.56 3.41
C TYR A 80 9.32 -1.43 4.28
N PHE A 81 8.59 -2.31 3.62
CA PHE A 81 7.70 -3.30 4.25
C PHE A 81 8.12 -4.69 3.84
N GLU A 82 8.25 -5.60 4.80
CA GLU A 82 8.56 -7.00 4.58
C GLU A 82 7.53 -7.88 5.28
N GLY A 83 6.74 -8.62 4.49
CA GLY A 83 5.65 -9.42 5.03
C GLY A 83 4.56 -8.59 5.73
N GLY A 84 3.80 -9.25 6.61
CA GLY A 84 2.69 -8.61 7.32
C GLY A 84 1.46 -8.35 6.46
N LEU A 85 0.58 -7.49 6.95
CA LEU A 85 -0.71 -7.22 6.32
C LEU A 85 -1.08 -5.74 6.40
N ILE A 86 -1.61 -5.19 5.30
CA ILE A 86 -2.26 -3.88 5.30
C ILE A 86 -3.71 -4.06 4.85
N GLN A 87 -4.64 -3.65 5.71
CA GLN A 87 -6.08 -3.81 5.52
C GLN A 87 -6.76 -2.46 5.33
N GLY A 88 -7.68 -2.37 4.39
CA GLY A 88 -8.50 -1.16 4.25
C GLY A 88 -9.59 -1.25 3.19
N THR A 89 -10.29 -0.13 2.99
CA THR A 89 -11.43 -0.03 2.03
C THR A 89 -11.10 0.83 0.83
N VAL A 90 -10.71 2.08 1.06
CA VAL A 90 -10.48 3.07 0.01
C VAL A 90 -9.18 3.79 0.29
N ASP A 91 -8.32 3.86 -0.75
CA ASP A 91 -7.08 4.63 -0.69
C ASP A 91 -6.21 4.23 0.52
N TYR A 92 -6.29 2.97 0.92
CA TYR A 92 -5.75 2.55 2.21
C TYR A 92 -4.22 2.52 2.27
N ILE A 93 -3.56 2.72 1.13
CA ILE A 93 -2.15 3.09 1.02
C ILE A 93 -2.09 4.37 0.20
N CYS A 94 -1.76 5.49 0.82
CA CYS A 94 -1.81 6.80 0.15
C CYS A 94 -0.63 7.70 0.54
N GLY A 95 -0.43 8.76 -0.23
CA GLY A 95 0.59 9.77 0.04
C GLY A 95 1.65 9.93 -1.04
N ASN A 96 2.75 10.58 -0.65
CA ASN A 96 3.78 11.08 -1.57
C ASN A 96 5.09 10.28 -1.50
N GLY A 97 5.16 9.31 -0.60
CA GLY A 97 6.40 8.63 -0.24
C GLY A 97 6.93 7.69 -1.31
N ASN A 98 8.12 7.24 -1.07
CA ASN A 98 8.84 6.23 -1.83
C ASN A 98 8.79 4.92 -1.02
N ALA A 99 7.90 4.00 -1.38
CA ALA A 99 7.64 2.83 -0.55
C ALA A 99 7.75 1.51 -1.32
N TYR A 100 8.48 0.57 -0.76
CA TYR A 100 8.64 -0.78 -1.29
C TYR A 100 7.97 -1.79 -0.37
N PHE A 101 6.98 -2.51 -0.90
CA PHE A 101 6.23 -3.54 -0.20
C PHE A 101 6.66 -4.91 -0.72
N ASN A 102 7.35 -5.68 0.11
CA ASN A 102 7.88 -7.00 -0.21
C ASN A 102 7.09 -8.10 0.49
N GLY A 103 6.34 -8.92 -0.26
CA GLY A 103 5.60 -10.04 0.28
C GLY A 103 4.43 -9.69 1.21
N VAL A 104 3.91 -8.45 1.13
CA VAL A 104 2.83 -7.97 2.00
C VAL A 104 1.48 -8.52 1.55
N THR A 105 0.61 -8.89 2.51
CA THR A 105 -0.79 -9.18 2.25
C THR A 105 -1.62 -7.90 2.24
N LEU A 106 -2.32 -7.65 1.15
CA LEU A 106 -3.22 -6.52 0.96
C LEU A 106 -4.66 -7.02 1.10
N LEU A 107 -5.33 -6.66 2.20
CA LEU A 107 -6.69 -7.13 2.49
C LEU A 107 -7.72 -6.03 2.24
N ASN A 108 -8.48 -6.20 1.17
CA ASN A 108 -9.55 -5.31 0.79
C ASN A 108 -10.81 -5.59 1.62
N LYS A 109 -11.20 -4.65 2.47
CA LYS A 109 -12.44 -4.71 3.25
C LYS A 109 -13.61 -4.19 2.43
N SER A 110 -14.82 -4.66 2.73
CA SER A 110 -16.03 -4.09 2.15
C SER A 110 -16.25 -2.65 2.60
N ARG A 111 -16.76 -1.81 1.70
CA ARG A 111 -17.15 -0.42 2.04
C ARG A 111 -18.50 -0.34 2.75
N SER A 112 -19.24 -1.42 2.81
CA SER A 112 -20.55 -1.52 3.46
C SER A 112 -20.58 -2.70 4.42
N ALA A 113 -21.18 -2.53 5.58
CA ALA A 113 -21.38 -3.60 6.56
C ALA A 113 -22.34 -4.70 6.08
N THR A 114 -23.26 -4.36 5.19
CA THR A 114 -24.36 -5.26 4.75
C THR A 114 -24.18 -5.79 3.34
N GLU A 115 -23.29 -5.20 2.57
CA GLU A 115 -23.08 -5.53 1.16
C GLU A 115 -21.60 -5.72 0.89
N THR A 116 -21.28 -6.74 0.12
CA THR A 116 -19.95 -6.90 -0.46
C THR A 116 -19.80 -6.10 -1.77
N SER A 117 -20.64 -5.08 -1.96
CA SER A 117 -20.66 -4.24 -3.15
C SER A 117 -19.74 -3.02 -2.99
N GLY A 118 -19.35 -2.50 -4.11
CA GLY A 118 -18.49 -1.32 -4.20
C GLY A 118 -17.02 -1.67 -4.39
N ASP A 119 -16.34 -0.76 -5.10
CA ASP A 119 -14.94 -0.92 -5.44
C ASP A 119 -14.06 -0.55 -4.25
N CYS A 120 -13.24 -1.47 -3.81
CA CYS A 120 -12.11 -1.17 -2.95
C CYS A 120 -10.99 -0.57 -3.80
N THR A 121 -10.31 0.45 -3.32
CA THR A 121 -9.15 1.06 -3.97
C THR A 121 -7.92 0.88 -3.09
N ILE A 122 -6.91 0.17 -3.60
CA ILE A 122 -5.72 -0.13 -2.81
C ILE A 122 -4.89 1.14 -2.60
N THR A 123 -4.49 1.79 -3.70
CA THR A 123 -3.57 2.92 -3.61
C THR A 123 -4.19 4.24 -4.07
N ALA A 124 -3.80 5.34 -3.39
CA ALA A 124 -4.00 6.70 -3.85
C ALA A 124 -2.66 7.45 -3.75
N ALA A 125 -1.81 7.23 -4.74
CA ALA A 125 -0.50 7.84 -4.76
C ALA A 125 -0.54 9.30 -5.23
N ASN A 126 0.36 10.11 -4.65
CA ASN A 126 0.68 11.48 -5.06
C ASN A 126 2.20 11.64 -5.08
N THR A 127 2.87 10.82 -5.85
CA THR A 127 4.33 10.65 -5.82
C THR A 127 5.06 11.95 -6.16
N SER A 128 6.02 12.34 -5.35
CA SER A 128 6.93 13.45 -5.67
C SER A 128 7.74 13.14 -6.93
N THR A 129 8.11 14.17 -7.68
CA THR A 129 8.74 14.01 -9.00
C THR A 129 10.08 13.27 -8.96
N ASP A 130 10.81 13.42 -7.86
CA ASP A 130 12.12 12.82 -7.58
C ASP A 130 12.05 11.41 -6.98
N LYS A 131 10.84 10.88 -6.74
CA LYS A 131 10.62 9.57 -6.10
C LYS A 131 10.15 8.52 -7.10
N ASN A 132 10.44 7.24 -6.78
CA ASN A 132 10.01 6.08 -7.57
C ASN A 132 8.54 5.68 -7.30
N GLY A 133 7.95 6.17 -6.21
CA GLY A 133 6.58 5.92 -5.82
C GLY A 133 6.39 4.61 -5.05
N TYR A 134 5.34 3.87 -5.37
CA TYR A 134 5.03 2.60 -4.69
C TYR A 134 5.39 1.42 -5.57
N VAL A 135 6.14 0.47 -5.00
CA VAL A 135 6.39 -0.84 -5.61
C VAL A 135 5.90 -1.94 -4.67
N PHE A 136 5.05 -2.81 -5.19
CA PHE A 136 4.55 -4.02 -4.55
C PHE A 136 5.19 -5.22 -5.25
N ASN A 137 6.02 -5.98 -4.54
CA ASN A 137 6.69 -7.16 -5.09
C ASN A 137 6.34 -8.42 -4.31
N GLY A 138 5.88 -9.46 -5.00
CA GLY A 138 5.49 -10.72 -4.38
C GLY A 138 4.30 -10.61 -3.42
N CYS A 139 3.50 -9.54 -3.52
CA CYS A 139 2.36 -9.29 -2.65
C CYS A 139 1.17 -10.21 -2.96
N THR A 140 0.33 -10.45 -1.95
CA THR A 140 -0.91 -11.19 -2.10
C THR A 140 -2.11 -10.26 -1.87
N ILE A 141 -3.11 -10.32 -2.75
CA ILE A 141 -4.35 -9.54 -2.59
C ILE A 141 -5.48 -10.48 -2.18
N GLU A 142 -6.11 -10.18 -1.03
CA GLU A 142 -7.31 -10.82 -0.53
C GLU A 142 -8.46 -9.80 -0.49
N THR A 143 -9.69 -10.21 -0.79
CA THR A 143 -10.80 -9.27 -0.92
C THR A 143 -12.07 -9.80 -0.28
N GLU A 144 -12.64 -9.02 0.64
CA GLU A 144 -14.01 -9.15 1.14
C GLU A 144 -14.99 -8.32 0.29
N SER A 145 -14.50 -7.33 -0.44
CA SER A 145 -15.29 -6.51 -1.36
C SER A 145 -15.65 -7.30 -2.62
N LYS A 146 -16.74 -6.94 -3.28
CA LYS A 146 -17.17 -7.58 -4.52
C LYS A 146 -16.17 -7.36 -5.66
N THR A 147 -15.67 -6.14 -5.78
CA THR A 147 -14.68 -5.72 -6.76
C THR A 147 -13.63 -4.85 -6.12
N PHE A 148 -12.46 -4.76 -6.75
CA PHE A 148 -11.39 -3.85 -6.33
C PHE A 148 -10.61 -3.35 -7.53
N ASN A 149 -9.83 -2.31 -7.32
CA ASN A 149 -8.86 -1.79 -8.27
C ASN A 149 -7.49 -1.57 -7.58
N LEU A 150 -6.44 -1.57 -8.39
CA LEU A 150 -5.06 -1.44 -7.89
C LEU A 150 -4.76 -0.03 -7.37
N GLY A 151 -5.44 0.97 -7.93
CA GLY A 151 -5.26 2.34 -7.47
C GLY A 151 -5.91 3.40 -8.35
N ARG A 152 -5.88 4.60 -7.81
CA ARG A 152 -6.24 5.85 -8.49
C ARG A 152 -5.15 6.89 -8.28
N SER A 153 -5.12 7.92 -9.12
CA SER A 153 -4.21 9.04 -8.94
C SER A 153 -4.80 10.10 -8.01
N TRP A 154 -4.20 10.28 -6.83
CA TRP A 154 -4.52 11.43 -5.99
C TRP A 154 -3.80 12.68 -6.47
N GLY A 155 -2.53 12.53 -6.87
CA GLY A 155 -1.73 13.54 -7.52
C GLY A 155 -0.95 12.94 -8.68
N THR A 156 0.33 13.23 -8.81
CA THR A 156 1.25 12.58 -9.75
C THR A 156 1.59 11.17 -9.27
N ALA A 157 0.84 10.15 -9.69
CA ALA A 157 1.00 8.80 -9.19
C ALA A 157 2.05 8.01 -9.96
N LYS A 158 2.92 7.30 -9.23
CA LYS A 158 3.76 6.21 -9.75
C LYS A 158 3.50 4.99 -8.87
N THR A 159 2.96 3.91 -9.45
CA THR A 159 2.63 2.69 -8.71
C THR A 159 2.88 1.47 -9.59
N THR A 160 3.61 0.51 -9.06
CA THR A 160 4.03 -0.71 -9.77
C THR A 160 3.72 -1.95 -8.94
N TYR A 161 3.09 -2.95 -9.55
CA TYR A 161 2.85 -4.27 -8.97
C TYR A 161 3.65 -5.32 -9.71
N LEU A 162 4.48 -6.08 -8.99
CA LEU A 162 5.32 -7.14 -9.52
C LEU A 162 4.99 -8.46 -8.83
N ASN A 163 4.86 -9.54 -9.59
CA ASN A 163 4.68 -10.89 -9.06
C ASN A 163 3.52 -11.00 -8.05
N THR A 164 2.42 -10.31 -8.33
CA THR A 164 1.30 -10.22 -7.41
C THR A 164 0.35 -11.40 -7.58
N THR A 165 -0.04 -12.04 -6.47
CA THR A 165 -1.05 -13.10 -6.46
C THR A 165 -2.41 -12.56 -6.02
N ILE A 166 -3.44 -12.68 -6.85
CA ILE A 166 -4.82 -12.36 -6.47
C ILE A 166 -5.48 -13.62 -5.93
N LYS A 167 -5.64 -13.67 -4.61
CA LYS A 167 -6.16 -14.84 -3.89
C LYS A 167 -7.68 -14.87 -3.87
N SER A 168 -8.32 -13.72 -3.78
CA SER A 168 -9.77 -13.62 -3.76
C SER A 168 -10.27 -12.28 -4.29
N GLY A 169 -11.54 -12.26 -4.68
CA GLY A 169 -12.20 -11.07 -5.19
C GLY A 169 -12.02 -10.89 -6.71
N LYS A 170 -12.63 -9.84 -7.22
CA LYS A 170 -12.58 -9.50 -8.64
C LYS A 170 -11.88 -8.16 -8.84
N LEU A 171 -10.73 -8.19 -9.47
CA LEU A 171 -10.10 -6.99 -10.01
C LEU A 171 -10.96 -6.46 -11.17
N ILE A 172 -11.21 -5.15 -11.20
CA ILE A 172 -11.95 -4.54 -12.31
C ILE A 172 -11.17 -4.68 -13.62
N ASP A 173 -11.87 -4.73 -14.74
CA ASP A 173 -11.27 -5.03 -16.04
C ASP A 173 -10.22 -4.00 -16.47
N THR A 174 -10.39 -2.73 -16.10
CA THR A 174 -9.41 -1.66 -16.34
C THR A 174 -8.24 -1.69 -15.35
N ARG A 175 -8.31 -2.49 -14.30
CA ARG A 175 -7.32 -2.68 -13.22
C ARG A 175 -7.10 -1.43 -12.36
N TRP A 176 -7.08 -0.28 -12.95
CA TRP A 176 -6.92 1.04 -12.34
C TRP A 176 -8.20 1.85 -12.50
N THR A 177 -8.55 2.68 -11.55
CA THR A 177 -9.77 3.50 -11.65
C THR A 177 -9.45 4.96 -11.88
N VAL A 178 -10.26 5.57 -12.73
CA VAL A 178 -10.25 7.03 -12.94
C VAL A 178 -11.23 7.74 -12.01
N LYS A 179 -12.04 7.00 -11.26
CA LYS A 179 -13.01 7.58 -10.32
C LYS A 179 -12.29 8.29 -9.18
N GLY A 180 -12.57 9.56 -9.00
CA GLY A 180 -11.91 10.38 -7.98
C GLY A 180 -10.46 10.72 -8.28
N MET A 181 -10.00 10.57 -9.52
CA MET A 181 -8.69 10.99 -9.96
C MET A 181 -8.58 12.52 -9.92
N ASN A 182 -7.56 13.03 -9.25
CA ASN A 182 -7.34 14.47 -9.13
C ASN A 182 -6.33 14.98 -10.17
N SER A 183 -5.44 14.10 -10.66
CA SER A 183 -4.49 14.41 -11.73
C SER A 183 -4.16 13.16 -12.54
N ALA A 184 -3.56 13.34 -13.71
CA ALA A 184 -3.06 12.23 -14.50
C ALA A 184 -1.94 11.48 -13.76
N PRO A 185 -1.95 10.14 -13.73
CA PRO A 185 -0.83 9.36 -13.22
C PRO A 185 0.40 9.54 -14.12
N VAL A 186 1.58 9.45 -13.53
CA VAL A 186 2.84 9.41 -14.29
C VAL A 186 3.14 8.00 -14.76
N SER A 187 2.91 6.99 -13.88
CA SER A 187 3.21 5.60 -14.19
C SER A 187 2.32 4.64 -13.40
N TYR A 188 1.59 3.80 -14.12
CA TYR A 188 0.93 2.60 -13.58
C TYR A 188 1.51 1.39 -14.28
N LYS A 189 2.07 0.47 -13.51
CA LYS A 189 2.77 -0.68 -14.08
C LYS A 189 2.42 -1.97 -13.37
N GLU A 190 2.43 -3.07 -14.13
CA GLU A 190 2.25 -4.44 -13.63
C GLU A 190 3.16 -5.40 -14.37
N TYR A 191 3.63 -6.41 -13.64
CA TYR A 191 4.33 -7.57 -14.19
C TYR A 191 3.93 -8.82 -13.44
N ASN A 192 3.60 -9.89 -14.18
CA ASN A 192 3.34 -11.22 -13.63
C ASN A 192 2.27 -11.23 -12.50
N THR A 193 1.10 -10.62 -12.76
CA THR A 193 -0.06 -10.76 -11.89
C THR A 193 -0.76 -12.08 -12.19
N VAL A 194 -0.95 -12.92 -11.17
CA VAL A 194 -1.48 -14.29 -11.29
C VAL A 194 -2.64 -14.55 -10.33
N ASP A 195 -3.46 -15.55 -10.64
CA ASP A 195 -4.44 -16.13 -9.71
C ASP A 195 -3.78 -17.16 -8.77
N LEU A 196 -4.56 -17.76 -7.85
CA LEU A 196 -4.07 -18.80 -6.94
C LEU A 196 -3.54 -20.05 -7.63
N SER A 197 -3.93 -20.30 -8.86
CA SER A 197 -3.47 -21.44 -9.67
C SER A 197 -2.21 -21.11 -10.46
N GLY A 198 -1.72 -19.87 -10.36
CA GLY A 198 -0.58 -19.37 -11.11
C GLY A 198 -0.90 -18.96 -12.55
N ASN A 199 -2.20 -18.88 -12.91
CA ASN A 199 -2.57 -18.43 -14.25
C ASN A 199 -2.41 -16.91 -14.35
N GLY A 200 -1.80 -16.44 -15.42
CA GLY A 200 -1.67 -15.02 -15.71
C GLY A 200 -3.01 -14.34 -15.85
N MET A 201 -3.17 -13.19 -15.20
CA MET A 201 -4.42 -12.43 -15.19
C MET A 201 -4.40 -11.21 -16.13
N ASN A 202 -3.29 -10.98 -16.80
CA ASN A 202 -3.18 -9.87 -17.74
C ASN A 202 -3.86 -10.23 -19.06
N THR A 203 -4.75 -9.38 -19.53
CA THR A 203 -5.43 -9.51 -20.82
C THR A 203 -5.05 -8.35 -21.73
N PRO A 204 -5.18 -8.47 -23.07
CA PRO A 204 -4.92 -7.35 -23.95
C PRO A 204 -5.72 -6.08 -23.58
N ALA A 205 -6.93 -6.23 -23.04
CA ALA A 205 -7.75 -5.11 -22.58
C ALA A 205 -7.20 -4.45 -21.30
N SER A 206 -6.44 -5.19 -20.49
CA SER A 206 -5.83 -4.66 -19.25
C SER A 206 -4.46 -4.02 -19.47
N ASN A 207 -3.87 -4.21 -20.66
CA ASN A 207 -2.52 -3.71 -20.94
C ASN A 207 -2.44 -2.20 -21.15
N VAL A 208 -3.58 -1.57 -21.29
CA VAL A 208 -3.67 -0.13 -21.55
C VAL A 208 -4.76 0.48 -20.69
N ILE A 209 -4.44 1.55 -20.00
CA ILE A 209 -5.44 2.41 -19.38
C ILE A 209 -5.63 3.68 -20.22
N GLU A 210 -6.87 4.01 -20.50
CA GLU A 210 -7.26 5.27 -21.14
C GLU A 210 -8.04 6.11 -20.15
N PHE A 211 -7.67 7.39 -20.03
CA PHE A 211 -8.34 8.32 -19.12
C PHE A 211 -8.35 9.73 -19.68
N THR A 212 -9.39 10.47 -19.34
CA THR A 212 -9.51 11.90 -19.64
C THR A 212 -9.29 12.68 -18.36
N HIS A 213 -8.38 13.64 -18.41
CA HIS A 213 -8.16 14.61 -17.36
C HIS A 213 -8.14 16.01 -17.96
N SER A 214 -8.07 17.05 -17.14
CA SER A 214 -7.98 18.46 -17.59
C SER A 214 -6.86 18.73 -18.60
N THR A 215 -5.85 17.84 -18.67
CA THR A 215 -4.74 17.87 -19.62
C THR A 215 -5.04 17.18 -20.97
N GLY A 216 -6.24 16.61 -21.14
CA GLY A 216 -6.69 15.92 -22.36
C GLY A 216 -6.88 14.42 -22.18
N ASN A 217 -7.05 13.73 -23.32
CA ASN A 217 -7.12 12.28 -23.37
C ASN A 217 -5.72 11.69 -23.28
N ASN A 218 -5.53 10.77 -22.36
CA ASN A 218 -4.27 10.11 -22.10
C ASN A 218 -4.41 8.60 -22.27
N LYS A 219 -3.33 7.98 -22.69
CA LYS A 219 -3.21 6.54 -22.84
C LYS A 219 -1.89 6.09 -22.26
N MET A 220 -1.92 5.02 -21.46
CA MET A 220 -0.74 4.50 -20.79
C MET A 220 -0.71 2.99 -20.90
N GLU A 221 0.42 2.45 -21.36
CA GLU A 221 0.70 1.02 -21.28
C GLU A 221 1.11 0.66 -19.86
N THR A 222 0.49 -0.39 -19.32
CA THR A 222 0.64 -0.76 -17.92
C THR A 222 1.45 -2.03 -17.70
N ILE A 223 1.62 -2.88 -18.72
CA ILE A 223 2.30 -4.16 -18.58
C ILE A 223 3.77 -4.03 -18.95
N LEU A 224 4.62 -4.43 -18.00
CA LEU A 224 6.06 -4.50 -18.16
C LEU A 224 6.50 -5.83 -18.81
N THR A 225 7.58 -5.77 -19.56
CA THR A 225 8.38 -6.95 -19.88
C THR A 225 9.19 -7.39 -18.66
N GLU A 226 9.76 -8.59 -18.71
CA GLU A 226 10.63 -9.10 -17.65
C GLU A 226 11.86 -8.20 -17.43
N GLU A 227 12.45 -7.69 -18.51
CA GLU A 227 13.62 -6.80 -18.42
C GLU A 227 13.27 -5.45 -17.75
N GLU A 228 12.12 -4.88 -18.12
CA GLU A 228 11.66 -3.65 -17.48
C GLU A 228 11.30 -3.86 -15.99
N ALA A 229 10.76 -5.01 -15.63
CA ALA A 229 10.43 -5.34 -14.25
C ALA A 229 11.68 -5.41 -13.33
N LYS A 230 12.83 -5.81 -13.88
CA LYS A 230 14.11 -5.85 -13.14
C LYS A 230 14.60 -4.47 -12.69
N GLU A 231 14.14 -3.40 -13.35
CA GLU A 231 14.49 -2.03 -12.95
C GLU A 231 13.80 -1.59 -11.64
N TYR A 232 12.79 -2.35 -11.18
CA TYR A 232 12.11 -2.12 -9.92
C TYR A 232 12.60 -3.03 -8.78
N ALA A 233 13.74 -3.69 -8.94
CA ALA A 233 14.32 -4.52 -7.89
C ALA A 233 14.71 -3.66 -6.66
N LEU A 234 14.65 -4.27 -5.47
CA LEU A 234 14.86 -3.55 -4.21
C LEU A 234 16.23 -2.84 -4.14
N ASP A 235 17.26 -3.48 -4.65
CA ASP A 235 18.63 -2.96 -4.70
C ASP A 235 18.80 -1.75 -5.63
N LYS A 236 17.83 -1.50 -6.51
CA LYS A 236 17.79 -0.33 -7.41
C LYS A 236 16.79 0.74 -6.96
N PHE A 237 15.90 0.37 -6.04
CA PHE A 237 14.77 1.23 -5.68
C PHE A 237 15.17 2.40 -4.78
N PHE A 238 16.02 2.14 -3.79
CA PHE A 238 16.55 3.15 -2.89
C PHE A 238 18.01 3.48 -3.26
N THR A 239 18.35 4.77 -3.35
CA THR A 239 19.68 5.19 -3.80
C THR A 239 20.76 5.01 -2.71
N ASP A 240 20.47 5.44 -1.48
CA ASP A 240 21.46 5.53 -0.42
C ASP A 240 21.04 4.75 0.85
N TRP A 241 20.15 3.80 0.69
CA TRP A 241 19.61 3.03 1.82
C TRP A 241 19.32 1.59 1.42
N ASN A 242 19.86 0.63 2.19
CA ASN A 242 19.59 -0.78 2.03
C ASN A 242 18.74 -1.29 3.22
N PRO A 243 17.41 -1.23 3.14
CA PRO A 243 16.55 -1.62 4.25
C PRO A 243 16.64 -3.12 4.60
N ALA A 244 16.98 -3.99 3.66
CA ALA A 244 17.11 -5.41 3.92
C ALA A 244 18.30 -5.72 4.84
N GLU A 245 19.43 -5.04 4.65
CA GLU A 245 20.59 -5.16 5.56
C GLU A 245 20.27 -4.61 6.95
N VAL A 246 19.59 -3.45 7.03
CA VAL A 246 19.19 -2.88 8.31
C VAL A 246 18.24 -3.81 9.05
N ALA A 247 17.26 -4.41 8.37
CA ALA A 247 16.32 -5.36 8.96
C ALA A 247 17.03 -6.64 9.46
N ALA A 248 17.98 -7.15 8.69
CA ALA A 248 18.78 -8.31 9.11
C ALA A 248 19.65 -7.99 10.34
N GLN A 249 20.26 -6.81 10.38
CA GLN A 249 21.05 -6.39 11.55
C GLN A 249 20.18 -6.20 12.80
N ALA A 250 18.99 -5.62 12.65
CA ALA A 250 18.06 -5.44 13.76
C ALA A 250 17.62 -6.77 14.39
N GLU A 251 17.48 -7.84 13.60
CA GLU A 251 17.21 -9.18 14.12
C GLU A 251 18.38 -9.75 14.92
N VAL A 252 19.61 -9.55 14.44
CA VAL A 252 20.81 -9.96 15.17
C VAL A 252 20.91 -9.22 16.50
N ASP A 253 20.69 -7.91 16.50
CA ASP A 253 20.75 -7.08 17.69
C ASP A 253 19.67 -7.46 18.71
N ALA A 254 18.45 -7.75 18.28
CA ALA A 254 17.38 -8.23 19.14
C ALA A 254 17.73 -9.61 19.78
N THR A 255 18.29 -10.52 19.00
CA THR A 255 18.72 -11.83 19.48
C THR A 255 19.83 -11.70 20.54
N ASN A 256 20.81 -10.83 20.31
CA ASN A 256 21.89 -10.57 21.24
C ASN A 256 21.38 -9.93 22.52
N PHE A 257 20.45 -8.99 22.42
CA PHE A 257 19.83 -8.34 23.57
C PHE A 257 19.09 -9.36 24.46
N ASP A 258 18.31 -10.27 23.87
CA ASP A 258 17.61 -11.33 24.61
C ASP A 258 18.59 -12.32 25.27
N ALA A 259 19.72 -12.61 24.64
CA ALA A 259 20.76 -13.48 25.19
C ALA A 259 21.52 -12.84 26.37
N GLU A 260 21.66 -11.52 26.38
CA GLU A 260 22.32 -10.75 27.43
C GLU A 260 21.38 -10.46 28.61
N ALA A 261 20.07 -10.49 28.40
CA ALA A 261 19.06 -10.28 29.44
C ALA A 261 18.97 -11.53 30.35
N THR A 262 20.02 -11.77 31.12
CA THR A 262 19.99 -12.75 32.21
C THR A 262 19.31 -12.13 33.43
N TYR A 263 18.09 -12.57 33.73
CA TYR A 263 17.35 -12.23 34.94
C TYR A 263 17.86 -12.99 36.16
#